data_50951c3f1b67b0d55ef2a8c1d66986e7
#
_entry.id   50951c3f1b67b0d55ef2a8c1d66986e7
#
_cell.length_a   1.000
_cell.length_b   1.000
_cell.length_c   1.000
_cell.angle_alpha   90.00
_cell.angle_beta   90.00
_cell.angle_gamma   90.00
#
_symmetry.space_group_name_H-M   'P 1'
#
loop_
_entity.id
_entity.type
_entity.pdbx_description
1 polymer ?
#
loop_
_entity_poly.entity_id
_entity_poly.type
_entity_poly.pdbx_seq_one_letter_code
_entity_poly.pdbx_strand_id
1 'polypeptide(L)'
;MNKKLIIAAMCVTLTGSAVAQELNFTGKTLEERIGYTNNNNEDSIKVGRSNVSLFQQSLANKDWAGAYENFSWLFKHAPYAVNGIYTQGPVMFYYLIQAEQDKAKKLKYFNELMALFEARQKNLDVINTFANSTSTLGDVLSVKADYYNWTAPGVEGSNYTLNKSYENYRNAITMINEKGGREIEGSVLQNFFLVSDAMYKSAPNALREQYLQDYLDSKDACERMLQLAKEAQAAGDTEKAEKLLAKYDGPLAMIEQKFTESGAADSAQIVKIYTKKLEDYKADINKLNSALTVMANNDCDNTDIYYQYAEAAYNIEPTYTSAIGMAQKAQKDGEAEKMLEYYEKALELSSSDANRGVICLNIANSLIKSKSFTGALTYAERAIKYNADLAGKAYLKEANVYTQLGQYNDAVAYCTKAAEADITVSGTANRLKENIQRVQANQAANEKARKEYEEYVARQKAEEEFWTRAVKK
;
A
#
# COMPACT_ATOMS: atom_id res chain seq x y z
N MET A 1 -38.84 -14.92 38.88
CA MET A 1 -39.20 -15.99 37.92
C MET A 1 -38.45 -15.76 36.62
N ASN A 2 -37.38 -16.50 36.46
CA ASN A 2 -36.50 -16.38 35.26
C ASN A 2 -37.16 -17.13 34.10
N LYS A 3 -37.67 -16.40 33.12
CA LYS A 3 -38.01 -16.97 31.81
C LYS A 3 -36.74 -17.01 30.98
N LYS A 4 -36.04 -18.15 30.97
CA LYS A 4 -35.02 -18.48 29.96
C LYS A 4 -35.74 -18.54 28.63
N LEU A 5 -35.46 -17.57 27.75
CA LEU A 5 -35.78 -17.65 26.33
C LEU A 5 -34.89 -18.75 25.73
N ILE A 6 -35.45 -19.91 25.50
CA ILE A 6 -34.82 -20.97 24.71
C ILE A 6 -34.93 -20.53 23.26
N ILE A 7 -33.86 -19.95 22.73
CA ILE A 7 -33.66 -19.80 21.29
C ILE A 7 -33.43 -21.21 20.78
N ALA A 8 -34.47 -21.82 20.23
CA ALA A 8 -34.36 -23.08 19.54
C ALA A 8 -33.55 -22.82 18.26
N ALA A 9 -32.24 -23.05 18.31
CA ALA A 9 -31.43 -23.27 17.13
C ALA A 9 -32.03 -24.50 16.44
N MET A 10 -32.77 -24.29 15.34
CA MET A 10 -33.23 -25.37 14.49
C MET A 10 -32.02 -25.96 13.74
N CYS A 11 -31.16 -26.66 14.46
CA CYS A 11 -30.29 -27.64 13.87
C CYS A 11 -31.21 -28.81 13.41
N VAL A 12 -31.29 -29.02 12.11
CA VAL A 12 -31.77 -30.31 11.58
C VAL A 12 -30.75 -31.34 12.02
N THR A 13 -30.98 -31.95 13.20
CA THR A 13 -30.21 -33.11 13.64
C THR A 13 -30.75 -34.31 12.86
N LEU A 14 -30.08 -34.64 11.79
CA LEU A 14 -30.18 -35.98 11.19
C LEU A 14 -29.46 -36.95 12.14
N THR A 15 -30.20 -37.52 13.10
CA THR A 15 -29.78 -38.70 13.87
C THR A 15 -30.06 -39.92 13.04
N GLY A 16 -29.05 -40.40 12.34
CA GLY A 16 -29.06 -41.67 11.65
C GLY A 16 -27.62 -42.05 11.37
N SER A 17 -27.08 -43.06 12.04
CA SER A 17 -25.79 -43.67 11.71
C SER A 17 -25.91 -44.45 10.40
N ALA A 18 -25.90 -43.68 9.30
CA ALA A 18 -25.54 -44.17 7.97
C ALA A 18 -24.25 -43.42 7.61
N VAL A 19 -23.30 -44.12 7.01
CA VAL A 19 -22.16 -43.53 6.31
C VAL A 19 -22.70 -42.31 5.57
N ALA A 20 -22.28 -41.13 5.94
CA ALA A 20 -22.78 -39.89 5.35
C ALA A 20 -22.40 -39.92 3.87
N GLN A 21 -23.35 -40.33 3.04
CA GLN A 21 -23.21 -40.27 1.60
C GLN A 21 -23.08 -38.77 1.31
N GLU A 22 -21.95 -38.38 0.78
CA GLU A 22 -21.65 -36.96 0.48
C GLU A 22 -22.77 -36.42 -0.42
N LEU A 23 -23.56 -35.46 0.09
CA LEU A 23 -24.70 -34.91 -0.63
C LEU A 23 -24.20 -34.16 -1.88
N ASN A 24 -24.59 -34.66 -3.04
CA ASN A 24 -24.23 -34.09 -4.32
C ASN A 24 -25.48 -33.81 -5.16
N PHE A 25 -25.71 -32.56 -5.50
CA PHE A 25 -26.82 -32.10 -6.33
C PHE A 25 -26.40 -31.72 -7.76
N THR A 26 -25.21 -32.09 -8.21
CA THR A 26 -24.77 -31.86 -9.58
C THR A 26 -25.77 -32.42 -10.58
N GLY A 27 -26.28 -31.59 -11.48
CA GLY A 27 -27.27 -31.98 -12.50
C GLY A 27 -28.69 -32.21 -11.99
N LYS A 28 -28.95 -32.06 -10.68
CA LYS A 28 -30.31 -32.19 -10.13
C LYS A 28 -31.19 -31.03 -10.46
N THR A 29 -32.44 -31.27 -10.80
CA THR A 29 -33.47 -30.27 -11.07
C THR A 29 -33.88 -29.53 -9.80
N LEU A 30 -34.57 -28.41 -9.95
CA LEU A 30 -35.12 -27.64 -8.81
C LEU A 30 -36.08 -28.51 -7.98
N GLU A 31 -36.93 -29.29 -8.64
CA GLU A 31 -37.91 -30.16 -8.01
C GLU A 31 -37.25 -31.27 -7.19
N GLU A 32 -36.19 -31.91 -7.70
CA GLU A 32 -35.43 -32.92 -7.00
C GLU A 32 -34.76 -32.34 -5.73
N ARG A 33 -34.22 -31.11 -5.81
CA ARG A 33 -33.60 -30.45 -4.65
C ARG A 33 -34.62 -30.05 -3.59
N ILE A 34 -35.79 -29.56 -4.00
CA ILE A 34 -36.89 -29.27 -3.07
C ILE A 34 -37.43 -30.57 -2.48
N GLY A 35 -37.64 -31.59 -3.30
CA GLY A 35 -38.14 -32.91 -2.89
C GLY A 35 -37.24 -33.60 -1.85
N TYR A 36 -35.94 -33.41 -1.97
CA TYR A 36 -34.97 -34.04 -1.05
C TYR A 36 -35.27 -33.73 0.42
N THR A 37 -35.53 -32.44 0.75
CA THR A 37 -35.84 -32.02 2.15
C THR A 37 -37.29 -32.26 2.55
N ASN A 38 -38.17 -32.61 1.62
CA ASN A 38 -39.61 -32.75 1.82
C ASN A 38 -40.14 -34.14 1.50
N ASN A 39 -39.26 -35.17 1.52
CA ASN A 39 -39.59 -36.56 1.24
C ASN A 39 -40.33 -36.77 -0.11
N ASN A 40 -39.98 -35.97 -1.13
CA ASN A 40 -40.62 -35.95 -2.46
C ASN A 40 -42.14 -35.70 -2.43
N ASN A 41 -42.65 -34.99 -1.43
CA ASN A 41 -44.04 -34.59 -1.34
C ASN A 41 -44.39 -33.60 -2.43
N GLU A 42 -45.36 -33.95 -3.31
CA GLU A 42 -45.71 -33.12 -4.49
C GLU A 42 -46.23 -31.74 -4.12
N ASP A 43 -47.03 -31.62 -3.06
CA ASP A 43 -47.55 -30.31 -2.60
C ASP A 43 -46.43 -29.45 -2.08
N SER A 44 -45.49 -30.00 -1.35
CA SER A 44 -44.31 -29.28 -0.86
C SER A 44 -43.41 -28.82 -2.04
N ILE A 45 -43.26 -29.65 -3.09
CA ILE A 45 -42.50 -29.28 -4.29
C ILE A 45 -43.20 -28.12 -5.01
N LYS A 46 -44.49 -28.18 -5.12
CA LYS A 46 -45.32 -27.10 -5.74
C LYS A 46 -45.18 -25.76 -4.99
N VAL A 47 -45.32 -25.82 -3.65
CA VAL A 47 -45.14 -24.66 -2.75
C VAL A 47 -43.71 -24.14 -2.85
N GLY A 48 -42.70 -25.02 -2.84
CA GLY A 48 -41.30 -24.64 -2.96
C GLY A 48 -40.97 -23.91 -4.27
N ARG A 49 -41.48 -24.41 -5.42
CA ARG A 49 -41.34 -23.72 -6.69
C ARG A 49 -41.95 -22.33 -6.70
N SER A 50 -43.15 -22.21 -6.13
CA SER A 50 -43.84 -20.92 -6.00
C SER A 50 -42.97 -19.94 -5.13
N ASN A 51 -42.49 -20.38 -3.97
CA ASN A 51 -41.65 -19.56 -3.12
C ASN A 51 -40.31 -19.16 -3.79
N VAL A 52 -39.68 -20.04 -4.59
CA VAL A 52 -38.48 -19.67 -5.38
C VAL A 52 -38.81 -18.58 -6.36
N SER A 53 -39.87 -18.70 -7.14
CA SER A 53 -40.27 -17.70 -8.12
C SER A 53 -40.60 -16.36 -7.49
N LEU A 54 -41.39 -16.36 -6.41
CA LEU A 54 -41.75 -15.14 -5.68
C LEU A 54 -40.54 -14.50 -4.99
N PHE A 55 -39.64 -15.30 -4.39
CA PHE A 55 -38.40 -14.79 -3.80
C PHE A 55 -37.55 -14.05 -4.85
N GLN A 56 -37.32 -14.66 -5.99
CA GLN A 56 -36.55 -14.04 -7.09
C GLN A 56 -37.22 -12.79 -7.62
N GLN A 57 -38.55 -12.82 -7.79
CA GLN A 57 -39.32 -11.65 -8.24
C GLN A 57 -39.27 -10.51 -7.22
N SER A 58 -39.42 -10.79 -5.92
CA SER A 58 -39.36 -9.80 -4.89
C SER A 58 -37.94 -9.18 -4.77
N LEU A 59 -36.88 -9.99 -4.91
CA LEU A 59 -35.51 -9.49 -4.98
C LEU A 59 -35.28 -8.55 -6.18
N ALA A 60 -35.75 -8.95 -7.35
CA ALA A 60 -35.63 -8.13 -8.57
C ALA A 60 -36.35 -6.78 -8.43
N ASN A 61 -37.49 -6.76 -7.74
CA ASN A 61 -38.30 -5.57 -7.46
C ASN A 61 -37.79 -4.79 -6.21
N LYS A 62 -36.76 -5.27 -5.53
CA LYS A 62 -36.28 -4.72 -4.23
C LYS A 62 -37.38 -4.68 -3.15
N ASP A 63 -38.36 -5.58 -3.26
CA ASP A 63 -39.37 -5.83 -2.21
C ASP A 63 -38.77 -6.76 -1.15
N TRP A 64 -38.01 -6.17 -0.23
CA TRP A 64 -37.26 -6.92 0.77
C TRP A 64 -38.19 -7.66 1.77
N ALA A 65 -39.33 -7.10 2.06
CA ALA A 65 -40.32 -7.73 2.94
C ALA A 65 -40.97 -8.96 2.30
N GLY A 66 -41.42 -8.86 1.05
CA GLY A 66 -41.94 -10.00 0.29
C GLY A 66 -40.87 -11.05 0.02
N ALA A 67 -39.60 -10.62 -0.21
CA ALA A 67 -38.49 -11.55 -0.33
C ALA A 67 -38.27 -12.34 0.96
N TYR A 68 -38.33 -11.69 2.12
CA TYR A 68 -38.14 -12.33 3.44
C TYR A 68 -39.21 -13.36 3.77
N GLU A 69 -40.47 -13.12 3.42
CA GLU A 69 -41.55 -14.12 3.62
C GLU A 69 -41.26 -15.39 2.87
N ASN A 70 -40.93 -15.30 1.58
CA ASN A 70 -40.61 -16.46 0.74
C ASN A 70 -39.28 -17.12 1.15
N PHE A 71 -38.26 -16.31 1.48
CA PHE A 71 -36.99 -16.79 2.01
C PHE A 71 -37.16 -17.62 3.28
N SER A 72 -38.00 -17.18 4.21
CA SER A 72 -38.22 -17.86 5.50
C SER A 72 -38.74 -19.28 5.27
N TRP A 73 -39.66 -19.46 4.35
CA TRP A 73 -40.14 -20.79 3.98
C TRP A 73 -39.04 -21.62 3.29
N LEU A 74 -38.33 -21.05 2.31
CA LEU A 74 -37.27 -21.73 1.56
C LEU A 74 -36.16 -22.18 2.49
N PHE A 75 -35.65 -21.29 3.32
CA PHE A 75 -34.52 -21.59 4.21
C PHE A 75 -34.86 -22.72 5.20
N LYS A 76 -36.11 -22.79 5.64
CA LYS A 76 -36.59 -23.84 6.55
C LYS A 76 -36.89 -25.17 5.87
N HIS A 77 -37.55 -25.13 4.70
CA HIS A 77 -38.13 -26.32 4.09
C HIS A 77 -37.41 -26.79 2.82
N ALA A 78 -36.68 -25.91 2.15
CA ALA A 78 -35.99 -26.22 0.91
C ALA A 78 -34.64 -25.47 0.80
N PRO A 79 -33.70 -25.69 1.76
CA PRO A 79 -32.45 -24.92 1.82
C PRO A 79 -31.55 -25.14 0.59
N TYR A 80 -31.73 -26.20 -0.15
CA TYR A 80 -30.97 -26.51 -1.36
C TYR A 80 -31.70 -26.14 -2.67
N ALA A 81 -32.83 -25.45 -2.59
CA ALA A 81 -33.62 -25.11 -3.77
C ALA A 81 -32.83 -24.23 -4.75
N VAL A 82 -32.26 -23.13 -4.28
CA VAL A 82 -31.50 -22.18 -5.10
C VAL A 82 -30.34 -21.56 -4.32
N ASN A 83 -29.24 -21.30 -5.00
CA ASN A 83 -28.08 -20.62 -4.41
C ASN A 83 -28.40 -19.19 -3.94
N GLY A 84 -29.40 -18.56 -4.54
CA GLY A 84 -29.86 -17.21 -4.15
C GLY A 84 -30.21 -17.07 -2.67
N ILE A 85 -30.64 -18.16 -2.00
CA ILE A 85 -30.84 -18.18 -0.54
C ILE A 85 -29.58 -17.70 0.18
N TYR A 86 -28.40 -18.18 -0.24
CA TYR A 86 -27.10 -17.94 0.41
C TYR A 86 -26.33 -16.75 -0.16
N THR A 87 -26.65 -16.29 -1.38
CA THR A 87 -25.95 -15.17 -2.03
C THR A 87 -26.76 -13.89 -2.01
N GLN A 88 -28.09 -13.97 -2.15
CA GLN A 88 -28.98 -12.82 -2.15
C GLN A 88 -29.68 -12.62 -0.79
N GLY A 89 -29.83 -13.66 -0.01
CA GLY A 89 -30.34 -13.58 1.36
C GLY A 89 -29.59 -12.57 2.22
N PRO A 90 -28.26 -12.53 2.26
CA PRO A 90 -27.52 -11.49 2.98
C PRO A 90 -27.85 -10.06 2.55
N VAL A 91 -28.01 -9.83 1.23
CA VAL A 91 -28.42 -8.53 0.68
C VAL A 91 -29.79 -8.12 1.19
N MET A 92 -30.76 -9.04 1.14
CA MET A 92 -32.11 -8.82 1.67
C MET A 92 -32.06 -8.43 3.17
N PHE A 93 -31.34 -9.19 3.99
CA PHE A 93 -31.20 -8.90 5.43
C PHE A 93 -30.55 -7.56 5.69
N TYR A 94 -29.53 -7.18 4.91
CA TYR A 94 -28.90 -5.88 5.02
C TYR A 94 -29.94 -4.74 4.93
N TYR A 95 -30.74 -4.75 3.87
CA TYR A 95 -31.76 -3.72 3.67
C TYR A 95 -32.88 -3.78 4.71
N LEU A 96 -33.29 -4.97 5.14
CA LEU A 96 -34.30 -5.12 6.23
C LEU A 96 -33.75 -4.55 7.54
N ILE A 97 -32.49 -4.81 7.91
CA ILE A 97 -31.86 -4.28 9.11
C ILE A 97 -31.73 -2.76 9.04
N GLN A 98 -31.37 -2.21 7.88
CA GLN A 98 -31.24 -0.75 7.70
C GLN A 98 -32.59 -0.04 7.80
N ALA A 99 -33.66 -0.62 7.27
CA ALA A 99 -34.97 -0.01 7.27
C ALA A 99 -35.74 -0.18 8.59
N GLU A 100 -35.46 -1.22 9.37
CA GLU A 100 -36.22 -1.56 10.58
C GLU A 100 -35.95 -0.61 11.73
N GLN A 101 -37.03 -0.14 12.37
CA GLN A 101 -36.96 0.75 13.54
C GLN A 101 -37.19 0.00 14.86
N ASP A 102 -37.96 -1.10 14.81
CA ASP A 102 -38.15 -1.94 16.03
C ASP A 102 -36.89 -2.69 16.39
N LYS A 103 -36.35 -2.42 17.57
CA LYS A 103 -35.06 -2.97 18.03
C LYS A 103 -35.06 -4.50 18.11
N ALA A 104 -36.18 -5.09 18.56
CA ALA A 104 -36.27 -6.53 18.72
C ALA A 104 -36.32 -7.23 17.34
N LYS A 105 -37.06 -6.64 16.41
CA LYS A 105 -37.16 -7.14 15.04
C LYS A 105 -35.86 -6.95 14.26
N LYS A 106 -35.19 -5.81 14.46
CA LYS A 106 -33.84 -5.56 13.92
C LYS A 106 -32.82 -6.59 14.40
N LEU A 107 -32.80 -6.89 15.70
CA LEU A 107 -31.94 -7.92 16.27
C LEU A 107 -32.31 -9.32 15.74
N LYS A 108 -33.59 -9.61 15.55
CA LYS A 108 -34.04 -10.87 14.93
C LYS A 108 -33.44 -11.02 13.54
N TYR A 109 -33.58 -10.02 12.67
CA TYR A 109 -33.01 -10.07 11.32
C TYR A 109 -31.49 -10.25 11.32
N PHE A 110 -30.78 -9.56 12.22
CA PHE A 110 -29.35 -9.73 12.36
C PHE A 110 -28.97 -11.15 12.79
N ASN A 111 -29.68 -11.74 13.75
CA ASN A 111 -29.41 -13.11 14.19
C ASN A 111 -29.70 -14.14 13.08
N GLU A 112 -30.75 -13.92 12.29
CA GLU A 112 -31.06 -14.78 11.14
C GLU A 112 -30.03 -14.63 10.02
N LEU A 113 -29.51 -13.44 9.77
CA LEU A 113 -28.38 -13.22 8.86
C LEU A 113 -27.13 -14.00 9.31
N MET A 114 -26.79 -13.95 10.58
CA MET A 114 -25.64 -14.70 11.10
C MET A 114 -25.89 -16.21 11.00
N ALA A 115 -27.08 -16.69 11.29
CA ALA A 115 -27.44 -18.10 11.14
C ALA A 115 -27.41 -18.57 9.67
N LEU A 116 -27.77 -17.69 8.74
CA LEU A 116 -27.64 -17.97 7.30
C LEU A 116 -26.17 -18.20 6.89
N PHE A 117 -25.24 -17.39 7.38
CA PHE A 117 -23.82 -17.60 7.13
C PHE A 117 -23.31 -18.89 7.77
N GLU A 118 -23.74 -19.23 8.96
CA GLU A 118 -23.39 -20.52 9.61
C GLU A 118 -23.91 -21.71 8.82
N ALA A 119 -25.15 -21.64 8.32
CA ALA A 119 -25.70 -22.66 7.45
C ALA A 119 -24.93 -22.77 6.12
N ARG A 120 -24.54 -21.64 5.52
CA ARG A 120 -23.71 -21.63 4.30
C ARG A 120 -22.36 -22.29 4.53
N GLN A 121 -21.67 -21.97 5.62
CA GLN A 121 -20.38 -22.58 5.98
C GLN A 121 -20.51 -24.10 6.13
N LYS A 122 -21.52 -24.54 6.86
CA LYS A 122 -21.77 -25.97 7.12
C LYS A 122 -22.08 -26.79 5.86
N ASN A 123 -22.78 -26.17 4.91
CA ASN A 123 -23.26 -26.84 3.70
C ASN A 123 -22.51 -26.39 2.44
N LEU A 124 -21.34 -25.78 2.57
CA LEU A 124 -20.63 -25.13 1.46
C LEU A 124 -20.37 -26.09 0.29
N ASP A 125 -19.86 -27.29 0.58
CA ASP A 125 -19.54 -28.27 -0.45
C ASP A 125 -20.80 -28.72 -1.21
N VAL A 126 -21.90 -28.94 -0.49
CA VAL A 126 -23.20 -29.29 -1.07
C VAL A 126 -23.74 -28.14 -1.94
N ILE A 127 -23.67 -26.91 -1.45
CA ILE A 127 -24.09 -25.70 -2.18
C ILE A 127 -23.30 -25.55 -3.47
N ASN A 128 -21.99 -25.76 -3.42
CA ASN A 128 -21.13 -25.68 -4.60
C ASN A 128 -21.53 -26.67 -5.70
N THR A 129 -22.07 -27.84 -5.36
CA THR A 129 -22.47 -28.86 -6.37
C THR A 129 -23.61 -28.39 -7.26
N PHE A 130 -24.63 -27.71 -6.72
CA PHE A 130 -25.77 -27.23 -7.52
C PHE A 130 -25.66 -25.79 -7.98
N ALA A 131 -24.77 -25.02 -7.32
CA ALA A 131 -24.50 -23.64 -7.70
C ALA A 131 -23.48 -23.51 -8.84
N ASN A 132 -22.84 -24.62 -9.22
CA ASN A 132 -21.68 -24.65 -10.11
C ASN A 132 -20.62 -23.63 -9.64
N SER A 133 -20.32 -23.64 -8.35
CA SER A 133 -19.46 -22.68 -7.68
C SER A 133 -18.22 -23.38 -7.12
N THR A 134 -17.15 -22.62 -7.02
CA THR A 134 -15.90 -23.05 -6.39
C THR A 134 -15.59 -22.21 -5.15
N SER A 135 -16.63 -21.66 -4.50
CA SER A 135 -16.47 -20.83 -3.28
C SER A 135 -15.75 -21.64 -2.19
N THR A 136 -14.80 -21.00 -1.54
CA THR A 136 -14.07 -21.57 -0.40
C THR A 136 -14.67 -21.10 0.92
N LEU A 137 -14.27 -21.72 2.02
CA LEU A 137 -14.67 -21.28 3.36
C LEU A 137 -14.19 -19.84 3.62
N GLY A 138 -12.99 -19.49 3.16
CA GLY A 138 -12.46 -18.13 3.28
C GLY A 138 -13.33 -17.09 2.55
N ASP A 139 -13.84 -17.42 1.36
CA ASP A 139 -14.77 -16.54 0.61
C ASP A 139 -16.06 -16.29 1.41
N VAL A 140 -16.62 -17.33 2.03
CA VAL A 140 -17.84 -17.20 2.83
C VAL A 140 -17.59 -16.39 4.09
N LEU A 141 -16.44 -16.60 4.75
CA LEU A 141 -16.05 -15.87 5.94
C LEU A 141 -15.78 -14.38 5.66
N SER A 142 -15.18 -14.05 4.50
CA SER A 142 -14.96 -12.66 4.12
C SER A 142 -16.26 -11.90 3.92
N VAL A 143 -17.23 -12.50 3.23
CA VAL A 143 -18.57 -11.91 3.06
C VAL A 143 -19.28 -11.80 4.41
N LYS A 144 -19.17 -12.81 5.30
CA LYS A 144 -19.72 -12.75 6.66
C LYS A 144 -19.10 -11.59 7.46
N ALA A 145 -17.78 -11.37 7.34
CA ALA A 145 -17.10 -10.29 8.03
C ALA A 145 -17.59 -8.91 7.56
N ASP A 146 -17.77 -8.71 6.26
CA ASP A 146 -18.34 -7.49 5.69
C ASP A 146 -19.75 -7.21 6.24
N TYR A 147 -20.65 -8.17 6.14
CA TYR A 147 -22.02 -7.99 6.62
C TYR A 147 -22.09 -7.81 8.14
N TYR A 148 -21.26 -8.50 8.90
CA TYR A 148 -21.14 -8.27 10.34
C TYR A 148 -20.70 -6.83 10.63
N ASN A 149 -19.66 -6.35 9.96
CA ASN A 149 -19.13 -5.01 10.16
C ASN A 149 -20.12 -3.90 9.73
N TRP A 150 -20.90 -4.13 8.67
CA TRP A 150 -21.88 -3.15 8.17
C TRP A 150 -23.17 -3.11 8.98
N THR A 151 -23.56 -4.20 9.62
CA THR A 151 -24.90 -4.29 10.27
C THR A 151 -24.82 -4.29 11.78
N ALA A 152 -23.90 -5.03 12.38
CA ALA A 152 -23.83 -5.22 13.83
C ALA A 152 -23.71 -3.92 14.64
N PRO A 153 -22.95 -2.87 14.22
CA PRO A 153 -22.86 -1.61 14.96
C PRO A 153 -24.19 -0.92 15.18
N GLY A 154 -25.13 -1.04 14.23
CA GLY A 154 -26.45 -0.44 14.27
C GLY A 154 -27.53 -1.28 14.94
N VAL A 155 -27.17 -2.43 15.52
CA VAL A 155 -28.12 -3.40 16.10
C VAL A 155 -27.87 -3.58 17.60
N GLU A 156 -28.76 -3.03 18.42
CA GLU A 156 -28.69 -3.23 19.87
C GLU A 156 -28.82 -4.72 20.22
N GLY A 157 -27.89 -5.24 21.03
CA GLY A 157 -27.85 -6.65 21.41
C GLY A 157 -27.06 -7.56 20.44
N SER A 158 -26.47 -7.02 19.36
CA SER A 158 -25.60 -7.77 18.45
C SER A 158 -24.27 -8.21 19.09
N ASN A 159 -23.92 -7.63 20.25
CA ASN A 159 -22.63 -7.79 20.92
C ASN A 159 -21.45 -7.41 20.00
N TYR A 160 -21.64 -6.35 19.21
CA TYR A 160 -20.57 -5.82 18.36
C TYR A 160 -19.40 -5.29 19.19
N THR A 161 -18.20 -5.62 18.77
CA THR A 161 -16.96 -4.97 19.21
C THR A 161 -16.02 -4.86 18.01
N LEU A 162 -15.17 -3.84 18.01
CA LEU A 162 -14.11 -3.71 16.98
C LEU A 162 -13.21 -4.94 16.93
N ASN A 163 -12.85 -5.50 18.10
CA ASN A 163 -12.03 -6.70 18.17
C ASN A 163 -12.71 -7.90 17.47
N LYS A 164 -13.99 -8.10 17.67
CA LYS A 164 -14.73 -9.18 17.00
C LYS A 164 -14.84 -8.97 15.50
N SER A 165 -15.00 -7.72 15.03
CA SER A 165 -14.94 -7.39 13.61
C SER A 165 -13.56 -7.68 13.03
N TYR A 166 -12.51 -7.27 13.72
CA TYR A 166 -11.13 -7.55 13.35
C TYR A 166 -10.85 -9.06 13.25
N GLU A 167 -11.25 -9.84 14.26
CA GLU A 167 -11.08 -11.30 14.27
C GLU A 167 -11.81 -11.98 13.11
N ASN A 168 -13.01 -11.52 12.76
CA ASN A 168 -13.75 -12.06 11.61
C ASN A 168 -12.99 -11.90 10.31
N TYR A 169 -12.40 -10.71 10.05
CA TYR A 169 -11.58 -10.49 8.85
C TYR A 169 -10.27 -11.28 8.88
N ARG A 170 -9.58 -11.30 10.03
CA ARG A 170 -8.33 -12.08 10.17
C ARG A 170 -8.56 -13.58 9.91
N ASN A 171 -9.63 -14.15 10.45
CA ASN A 171 -10.00 -15.54 10.21
C ASN A 171 -10.30 -15.79 8.71
N ALA A 172 -11.01 -14.89 8.05
CA ALA A 172 -11.30 -15.00 6.62
C ALA A 172 -10.01 -14.99 5.79
N ILE A 173 -9.12 -14.01 6.03
CA ILE A 173 -7.83 -13.87 5.35
C ILE A 173 -6.95 -15.10 5.58
N THR A 174 -6.86 -15.58 6.82
CA THR A 174 -6.09 -16.79 7.16
C THR A 174 -6.62 -18.01 6.39
N MET A 175 -7.94 -18.21 6.35
CA MET A 175 -8.55 -19.31 5.63
C MET A 175 -8.34 -19.26 4.12
N ILE A 176 -8.32 -18.03 3.52
CA ILE A 176 -8.00 -17.87 2.09
C ILE A 176 -6.55 -18.25 1.83
N ASN A 177 -5.62 -17.79 2.67
CA ASN A 177 -4.19 -18.04 2.53
C ASN A 177 -3.81 -19.52 2.74
N GLU A 178 -4.38 -20.19 3.75
CA GLU A 178 -4.06 -21.59 4.08
C GLU A 178 -4.48 -22.59 3.00
N LYS A 179 -5.59 -22.33 2.33
CA LYS A 179 -6.11 -23.24 1.30
C LYS A 179 -5.52 -23.05 -0.09
N GLY A 180 -4.61 -22.10 -0.25
CA GLY A 180 -3.81 -21.84 -1.45
C GLY A 180 -4.63 -21.72 -2.74
N GLY A 181 -4.58 -20.56 -3.41
CA GLY A 181 -5.04 -20.47 -4.79
C GLY A 181 -6.15 -19.47 -5.08
N ARG A 182 -6.73 -18.80 -4.10
CA ARG A 182 -7.55 -17.61 -4.34
C ARG A 182 -6.94 -16.39 -3.70
N GLU A 183 -6.99 -15.33 -4.49
CA GLU A 183 -6.53 -14.01 -4.09
C GLU A 183 -7.57 -13.37 -3.18
N ILE A 184 -7.13 -12.70 -2.14
CA ILE A 184 -8.04 -11.93 -1.26
C ILE A 184 -8.54 -10.74 -2.05
N GLU A 185 -9.85 -10.56 -2.15
CA GLU A 185 -10.45 -9.40 -2.84
C GLU A 185 -9.97 -8.09 -2.21
N GLY A 186 -9.63 -7.11 -3.04
CA GLY A 186 -9.12 -5.81 -2.58
C GLY A 186 -10.05 -5.09 -1.61
N SER A 187 -11.37 -5.21 -1.80
CA SER A 187 -12.38 -4.67 -0.87
C SER A 187 -12.32 -5.29 0.52
N VAL A 188 -11.99 -6.59 0.61
CA VAL A 188 -11.84 -7.28 1.91
C VAL A 188 -10.59 -6.78 2.62
N LEU A 189 -9.48 -6.62 1.90
CA LEU A 189 -8.24 -6.03 2.44
C LEU A 189 -8.45 -4.60 2.93
N GLN A 190 -9.16 -3.78 2.14
CA GLN A 190 -9.53 -2.42 2.51
C GLN A 190 -10.37 -2.39 3.79
N ASN A 191 -11.45 -3.17 3.84
CA ASN A 191 -12.36 -3.20 5.00
C ASN A 191 -11.67 -3.73 6.25
N PHE A 192 -10.84 -4.77 6.10
CA PHE A 192 -9.98 -5.27 7.18
C PHE A 192 -9.08 -4.16 7.72
N PHE A 193 -8.37 -3.43 6.83
CA PHE A 193 -7.46 -2.39 7.25
C PHE A 193 -8.17 -1.20 7.90
N LEU A 194 -9.38 -0.84 7.45
CA LEU A 194 -10.20 0.18 8.10
C LEU A 194 -10.59 -0.21 9.55
N VAL A 195 -10.87 -1.48 9.79
CA VAL A 195 -11.13 -1.98 11.15
C VAL A 195 -9.84 -1.97 11.98
N SER A 196 -8.71 -2.36 11.41
CA SER A 196 -7.39 -2.29 12.05
C SER A 196 -7.01 -0.84 12.41
N ASP A 197 -7.28 0.13 11.53
CA ASP A 197 -7.07 1.56 11.76
C ASP A 197 -7.94 2.07 12.93
N ALA A 198 -9.20 1.67 12.98
CA ALA A 198 -10.10 2.03 14.09
C ALA A 198 -9.62 1.43 15.42
N MET A 199 -9.13 0.18 15.42
CA MET A 199 -8.54 -0.45 16.60
C MET A 199 -7.26 0.28 17.04
N TYR A 200 -6.36 0.57 16.11
CA TYR A 200 -5.13 1.32 16.39
C TYR A 200 -5.44 2.67 17.04
N LYS A 201 -6.38 3.43 16.50
CA LYS A 201 -6.81 4.72 17.06
C LYS A 201 -7.36 4.61 18.48
N SER A 202 -7.95 3.48 18.87
CA SER A 202 -8.44 3.25 20.21
C SER A 202 -7.33 2.98 21.24
N ALA A 203 -6.19 2.41 20.82
CA ALA A 203 -5.07 2.05 21.69
C ALA A 203 -3.70 2.11 20.95
N PRO A 204 -3.23 3.30 20.52
CA PRO A 204 -2.08 3.43 19.61
C PRO A 204 -0.80 2.76 20.13
N ASN A 205 -0.50 2.92 21.43
CA ASN A 205 0.72 2.37 22.02
C ASN A 205 0.73 0.83 22.10
N ALA A 206 -0.45 0.23 22.34
CA ALA A 206 -0.58 -1.23 22.47
C ALA A 206 -0.67 -1.95 21.12
N LEU A 207 -1.28 -1.31 20.12
CA LEU A 207 -1.64 -1.94 18.85
C LEU A 207 -0.76 -1.50 17.67
N ARG A 208 0.24 -0.66 17.87
CA ARG A 208 1.10 -0.14 16.79
C ARG A 208 1.75 -1.26 15.98
N GLU A 209 2.37 -2.25 16.63
CA GLU A 209 3.08 -3.34 15.94
C GLU A 209 2.09 -4.19 15.11
N GLN A 210 0.89 -4.46 15.66
CA GLN A 210 -0.16 -5.16 14.95
C GLN A 210 -0.67 -4.37 13.74
N TYR A 211 -0.92 -3.09 13.91
CA TYR A 211 -1.39 -2.19 12.85
C TYR A 211 -0.38 -2.07 11.69
N LEU A 212 0.91 -1.95 12.03
CA LEU A 212 1.99 -1.96 11.04
C LEU A 212 2.04 -3.28 10.27
N GLN A 213 1.85 -4.42 10.97
CA GLN A 213 1.79 -5.73 10.31
C GLN A 213 0.58 -5.84 9.39
N ASP A 214 -0.59 -5.38 9.83
CA ASP A 214 -1.82 -5.38 9.03
C ASP A 214 -1.68 -4.51 7.77
N TYR A 215 -0.99 -3.36 7.90
CA TYR A 215 -0.64 -2.52 6.76
C TYR A 215 0.22 -3.27 5.74
N LEU A 216 1.32 -3.88 6.20
CA LEU A 216 2.25 -4.57 5.31
C LEU A 216 1.58 -5.76 4.62
N ASP A 217 0.85 -6.59 5.36
CA ASP A 217 0.16 -7.75 4.81
C ASP A 217 -0.89 -7.35 3.75
N SER A 218 -1.64 -6.28 4.02
CA SER A 218 -2.67 -5.78 3.11
C SER A 218 -2.06 -5.12 1.87
N LYS A 219 -1.01 -4.33 2.04
CA LYS A 219 -0.26 -3.70 0.95
C LYS A 219 0.37 -4.74 0.04
N ASP A 220 1.13 -5.68 0.59
CA ASP A 220 1.80 -6.75 -0.15
C ASP A 220 0.80 -7.58 -0.98
N ALA A 221 -0.39 -7.85 -0.42
CA ALA A 221 -1.45 -8.56 -1.13
C ALA A 221 -1.99 -7.75 -2.33
N CYS A 222 -2.26 -6.45 -2.15
CA CYS A 222 -2.71 -5.59 -3.24
C CYS A 222 -1.63 -5.41 -4.32
N GLU A 223 -0.39 -5.13 -3.94
CA GLU A 223 0.73 -4.91 -4.88
C GLU A 223 1.01 -6.13 -5.75
N ARG A 224 0.95 -7.33 -5.18
CA ARG A 224 1.07 -8.59 -5.94
C ARG A 224 0.02 -8.70 -7.04
N MET A 225 -1.22 -8.30 -6.76
CA MET A 225 -2.30 -8.32 -7.74
C MET A 225 -2.14 -7.25 -8.82
N LEU A 226 -1.65 -6.08 -8.45
CA LEU A 226 -1.33 -5.01 -9.39
C LEU A 226 -0.11 -5.36 -10.27
N GLN A 227 0.82 -6.15 -9.75
CA GLN A 227 1.91 -6.69 -10.56
C GLN A 227 1.38 -7.68 -11.61
N LEU A 228 0.46 -8.58 -11.25
CA LEU A 228 -0.22 -9.46 -12.21
C LEU A 228 -1.03 -8.67 -13.26
N ALA A 229 -1.57 -7.50 -12.90
CA ALA A 229 -2.24 -6.63 -13.87
C ALA A 229 -1.24 -6.08 -14.91
N LYS A 230 -0.05 -5.65 -14.48
CA LYS A 230 1.01 -5.19 -15.38
C LYS A 230 1.50 -6.30 -16.31
N GLU A 231 1.66 -7.51 -15.79
CA GLU A 231 2.06 -8.69 -16.57
C GLU A 231 0.99 -9.06 -17.61
N ALA A 232 -0.30 -9.03 -17.23
CA ALA A 232 -1.42 -9.25 -18.15
C ALA A 232 -1.45 -8.20 -19.27
N GLN A 233 -1.24 -6.92 -18.92
CA GLN A 233 -1.16 -5.84 -19.89
C GLN A 233 0.00 -6.02 -20.86
N ALA A 234 1.18 -6.40 -20.36
CA ALA A 234 2.35 -6.67 -21.18
C ALA A 234 2.16 -7.88 -22.13
N ALA A 235 1.36 -8.86 -21.69
CA ALA A 235 0.97 -10.01 -22.51
C ALA A 235 -0.19 -9.73 -23.48
N GLY A 236 -0.74 -8.52 -23.50
CA GLY A 236 -1.88 -8.13 -24.36
C GLY A 236 -3.26 -8.53 -23.83
N ASP A 237 -3.36 -9.07 -22.61
CA ASP A 237 -4.62 -9.39 -21.94
C ASP A 237 -5.16 -8.16 -21.18
N THR A 238 -5.66 -7.20 -21.97
CA THR A 238 -6.14 -5.91 -21.45
C THR A 238 -7.35 -6.10 -20.52
N GLU A 239 -8.24 -7.05 -20.84
CA GLU A 239 -9.44 -7.30 -20.02
C GLU A 239 -9.09 -7.76 -18.62
N LYS A 240 -8.12 -8.68 -18.49
CA LYS A 240 -7.63 -9.14 -17.19
C LYS A 240 -6.92 -8.01 -16.43
N ALA A 241 -6.10 -7.23 -17.12
CA ALA A 241 -5.39 -6.09 -16.54
C ALA A 241 -6.36 -5.06 -15.94
N GLU A 242 -7.37 -4.63 -16.71
CA GLU A 242 -8.38 -3.67 -16.26
C GLU A 242 -9.19 -4.19 -15.07
N LYS A 243 -9.58 -5.47 -15.08
CA LYS A 243 -10.28 -6.09 -13.96
C LYS A 243 -9.47 -6.08 -12.67
N LEU A 244 -8.18 -6.38 -12.76
CA LEU A 244 -7.29 -6.38 -11.60
C LEU A 244 -7.04 -4.96 -11.08
N LEU A 245 -6.79 -3.99 -11.97
CA LEU A 245 -6.65 -2.59 -11.60
C LEU A 245 -7.90 -2.07 -10.88
N ALA A 246 -9.09 -2.31 -11.45
CA ALA A 246 -10.35 -1.89 -10.85
C ALA A 246 -10.59 -2.47 -9.43
N LYS A 247 -10.06 -3.67 -9.16
CA LYS A 247 -10.24 -4.35 -7.87
C LYS A 247 -9.22 -3.92 -6.79
N TYR A 248 -8.00 -3.53 -7.16
CA TYR A 248 -6.91 -3.40 -6.18
C TYR A 248 -6.29 -2.01 -6.10
N ASP A 249 -6.39 -1.17 -7.12
CA ASP A 249 -5.78 0.18 -7.12
C ASP A 249 -6.43 1.09 -6.07
N GLY A 250 -7.74 1.21 -6.07
CA GLY A 250 -8.48 2.00 -5.08
C GLY A 250 -8.30 1.51 -3.64
N PRO A 251 -8.44 0.19 -3.36
CA PRO A 251 -8.13 -0.37 -2.05
C PRO A 251 -6.70 -0.07 -1.57
N LEU A 252 -5.68 -0.24 -2.41
CA LEU A 252 -4.31 0.07 -2.05
C LEU A 252 -4.14 1.55 -1.68
N ALA A 253 -4.66 2.45 -2.52
CA ALA A 253 -4.58 3.89 -2.26
C ALA A 253 -5.24 4.27 -0.91
N MET A 254 -6.38 3.65 -0.57
CA MET A 254 -7.06 3.87 0.71
C MET A 254 -6.23 3.36 1.91
N ILE A 255 -5.63 2.17 1.78
CA ILE A 255 -4.78 1.57 2.81
C ILE A 255 -3.56 2.47 3.07
N GLU A 256 -2.88 2.92 2.02
CA GLU A 256 -1.72 3.82 2.13
C GLU A 256 -2.07 5.18 2.72
N GLN A 257 -3.20 5.75 2.30
CA GLN A 257 -3.70 7.00 2.87
C GLN A 257 -3.96 6.87 4.38
N LYS A 258 -4.69 5.84 4.82
CA LYS A 258 -5.01 5.62 6.23
C LYS A 258 -3.77 5.38 7.08
N PHE A 259 -2.82 4.63 6.55
CA PHE A 259 -1.54 4.41 7.21
C PHE A 259 -0.75 5.72 7.38
N THR A 260 -0.65 6.53 6.34
CA THR A 260 0.03 7.83 6.38
C THR A 260 -0.64 8.79 7.38
N GLU A 261 -1.98 8.88 7.36
CA GLU A 261 -2.76 9.72 8.27
C GLU A 261 -2.64 9.29 9.74
N SER A 262 -2.33 8.02 9.99
CA SER A 262 -2.31 7.45 11.35
C SER A 262 -1.14 7.92 12.22
N GLY A 263 -0.05 8.37 11.62
CA GLY A 263 1.20 8.67 12.32
C GLY A 263 1.88 7.44 12.95
N ALA A 264 1.47 6.22 12.56
CA ALA A 264 2.07 4.98 13.04
C ALA A 264 3.46 4.72 12.46
N ALA A 265 3.77 5.33 11.32
CA ALA A 265 5.05 5.22 10.63
C ALA A 265 6.14 6.04 11.35
N ASP A 266 6.74 5.44 12.35
CA ASP A 266 7.98 5.92 12.98
C ASP A 266 9.14 5.14 12.34
N SER A 267 10.14 5.85 11.81
CA SER A 267 11.31 5.25 11.16
C SER A 267 11.97 4.16 12.02
N ALA A 268 12.07 4.36 13.33
CA ALA A 268 12.67 3.38 14.25
C ALA A 268 11.84 2.08 14.34
N GLN A 269 10.52 2.18 14.31
CA GLN A 269 9.63 1.01 14.32
C GLN A 269 9.70 0.25 12.99
N ILE A 270 9.71 0.96 11.87
CA ILE A 270 9.85 0.37 10.53
C ILE A 270 11.18 -0.41 10.45
N VAL A 271 12.28 0.19 10.87
CA VAL A 271 13.58 -0.47 10.93
C VAL A 271 13.53 -1.74 11.79
N LYS A 272 12.91 -1.68 12.98
CA LYS A 272 12.78 -2.83 13.88
C LYS A 272 11.98 -3.97 13.26
N ILE A 273 10.89 -3.66 12.53
CA ILE A 273 10.04 -4.66 11.86
C ILE A 273 10.82 -5.34 10.75
N TYR A 274 11.42 -4.57 9.87
CA TYR A 274 12.15 -5.12 8.73
C TYR A 274 13.43 -5.84 9.15
N THR A 275 14.06 -5.46 10.27
CA THR A 275 15.15 -6.26 10.83
C THR A 275 14.69 -7.66 11.21
N LYS A 276 13.51 -7.83 11.78
CA LYS A 276 12.96 -9.15 12.14
C LYS A 276 12.54 -9.97 10.91
N LYS A 277 12.08 -9.30 9.83
CA LYS A 277 11.50 -9.95 8.65
C LYS A 277 12.51 -10.26 7.55
N LEU A 278 13.74 -9.80 7.62
CA LEU A 278 14.72 -9.97 6.55
C LEU A 278 14.88 -11.45 6.14
N GLU A 279 15.00 -12.34 7.09
CA GLU A 279 15.19 -13.78 6.81
C GLU A 279 13.99 -14.38 6.06
N ASP A 280 12.78 -13.96 6.39
CA ASP A 280 11.55 -14.44 5.75
C ASP A 280 11.36 -13.84 4.35
N TYR A 281 11.95 -12.65 4.10
CA TYR A 281 11.76 -11.89 2.87
C TYR A 281 12.88 -12.12 1.84
N LYS A 282 14.08 -12.49 2.27
CA LYS A 282 15.30 -12.52 1.44
C LYS A 282 15.25 -13.42 0.19
N ALA A 283 14.28 -14.32 0.10
CA ALA A 283 14.08 -15.18 -1.07
C ALA A 283 12.93 -14.73 -1.99
N ASP A 284 12.22 -13.64 -1.64
CA ASP A 284 11.04 -13.17 -2.37
C ASP A 284 11.28 -11.73 -2.86
N ILE A 285 11.52 -11.59 -4.17
CA ILE A 285 11.83 -10.29 -4.78
C ILE A 285 10.71 -9.27 -4.60
N ASN A 286 9.44 -9.70 -4.60
CA ASN A 286 8.31 -8.79 -4.45
C ASN A 286 8.25 -8.24 -3.03
N LYS A 287 8.45 -9.09 -2.01
CA LYS A 287 8.51 -8.66 -0.62
C LYS A 287 9.70 -7.75 -0.34
N LEU A 288 10.86 -8.04 -0.94
CA LEU A 288 12.04 -7.18 -0.81
C LEU A 288 11.80 -5.80 -1.41
N ASN A 289 11.24 -5.72 -2.62
CA ASN A 289 10.95 -4.44 -3.28
C ASN A 289 9.86 -3.65 -2.54
N SER A 290 8.81 -4.32 -2.05
CA SER A 290 7.79 -3.68 -1.22
C SER A 290 8.39 -3.10 0.06
N ALA A 291 9.24 -3.86 0.76
CA ALA A 291 9.94 -3.41 1.95
C ALA A 291 10.85 -2.20 1.68
N LEU A 292 11.60 -2.21 0.59
CA LEU A 292 12.44 -1.07 0.17
C LEU A 292 11.60 0.18 -0.08
N THR A 293 10.45 0.04 -0.74
CA THR A 293 9.53 1.15 -1.00
C THR A 293 8.99 1.73 0.30
N VAL A 294 8.54 0.88 1.23
CA VAL A 294 8.03 1.33 2.53
C VAL A 294 9.13 2.04 3.33
N MET A 295 10.33 1.46 3.39
CA MET A 295 11.46 2.06 4.11
C MET A 295 11.87 3.42 3.51
N ALA A 296 11.92 3.53 2.18
CA ALA A 296 12.25 4.79 1.50
C ALA A 296 11.19 5.88 1.74
N ASN A 297 9.89 5.53 1.69
CA ASN A 297 8.79 6.46 1.93
C ASN A 297 8.70 6.95 3.39
N ASN A 298 9.45 6.33 4.31
CA ASN A 298 9.46 6.66 5.74
C ASN A 298 10.86 7.05 6.25
N ASP A 299 11.68 7.64 5.39
CA ASP A 299 13.01 8.17 5.70
C ASP A 299 13.98 7.12 6.32
N CYS A 300 13.82 5.84 5.95
CA CYS A 300 14.67 4.74 6.39
C CYS A 300 15.70 4.30 5.34
N ASP A 301 15.79 4.99 4.21
CA ASP A 301 16.64 4.64 3.05
C ASP A 301 18.16 4.83 3.29
N ASN A 302 18.53 5.36 4.46
CA ASN A 302 19.90 5.53 4.90
C ASN A 302 20.31 4.55 6.03
N THR A 303 19.53 3.51 6.29
CA THR A 303 19.73 2.54 7.37
C THR A 303 20.44 1.27 6.89
N ASP A 304 21.14 0.58 7.79
CA ASP A 304 21.82 -0.66 7.46
C ASP A 304 20.85 -1.76 7.01
N ILE A 305 19.65 -1.79 7.59
CA ILE A 305 18.64 -2.76 7.19
C ILE A 305 18.13 -2.49 5.76
N TYR A 306 17.96 -1.23 5.37
CA TYR A 306 17.61 -0.87 4.01
C TYR A 306 18.64 -1.40 2.99
N TYR A 307 19.92 -1.22 3.31
CA TYR A 307 20.99 -1.72 2.45
C TYR A 307 21.03 -3.25 2.35
N GLN A 308 20.71 -3.96 3.43
CA GLN A 308 20.62 -5.43 3.40
C GLN A 308 19.45 -5.90 2.51
N TYR A 309 18.32 -5.23 2.55
CA TYR A 309 17.19 -5.49 1.65
C TYR A 309 17.54 -5.16 0.20
N ALA A 310 18.22 -4.05 -0.06
CA ALA A 310 18.66 -3.66 -1.40
C ALA A 310 19.63 -4.69 -1.99
N GLU A 311 20.59 -5.16 -1.19
CA GLU A 311 21.54 -6.20 -1.58
C GLU A 311 20.86 -7.53 -1.86
N ALA A 312 19.96 -7.97 -1.00
CA ALA A 312 19.19 -9.20 -1.20
C ALA A 312 18.34 -9.13 -2.49
N ALA A 313 17.64 -8.02 -2.71
CA ALA A 313 16.84 -7.81 -3.93
C ALA A 313 17.72 -7.76 -5.19
N TYR A 314 18.81 -7.02 -5.15
CA TYR A 314 19.73 -6.88 -6.29
C TYR A 314 20.36 -8.21 -6.70
N ASN A 315 20.66 -9.08 -5.75
CA ASN A 315 21.23 -10.41 -6.00
C ASN A 315 20.24 -11.40 -6.62
N ILE A 316 18.93 -11.23 -6.40
CA ILE A 316 17.89 -12.05 -7.06
C ILE A 316 17.64 -11.51 -8.47
N GLU A 317 17.26 -10.24 -8.56
CA GLU A 317 16.96 -9.55 -9.79
C GLU A 317 17.17 -8.04 -9.59
N PRO A 318 18.11 -7.41 -10.30
CA PRO A 318 18.31 -5.97 -10.19
C PRO A 318 17.06 -5.18 -10.58
N THR A 319 16.54 -4.41 -9.65
CA THR A 319 15.42 -3.47 -9.88
C THR A 319 15.91 -2.04 -9.71
N TYR A 320 15.12 -1.07 -10.21
CA TYR A 320 15.38 0.35 -10.00
C TYR A 320 15.65 0.68 -8.53
N THR A 321 14.79 0.21 -7.63
CA THR A 321 14.86 0.52 -6.19
C THR A 321 16.08 -0.15 -5.54
N SER A 322 16.34 -1.41 -5.86
CA SER A 322 17.51 -2.11 -5.31
C SER A 322 18.83 -1.52 -5.80
N ALA A 323 18.91 -1.10 -7.08
CA ALA A 323 20.08 -0.44 -7.62
C ALA A 323 20.35 0.91 -6.95
N ILE A 324 19.33 1.71 -6.65
CA ILE A 324 19.45 2.94 -5.85
C ILE A 324 20.01 2.64 -4.46
N GLY A 325 19.45 1.63 -3.76
CA GLY A 325 19.92 1.25 -2.42
C GLY A 325 21.38 0.78 -2.42
N MET A 326 21.80 0.02 -3.45
CA MET A 326 23.20 -0.39 -3.61
C MET A 326 24.13 0.80 -3.89
N ALA A 327 23.67 1.78 -4.68
CA ALA A 327 24.42 3.00 -4.93
C ALA A 327 24.61 3.83 -3.64
N GLN A 328 23.55 3.95 -2.82
CA GLN A 328 23.59 4.64 -1.53
C GLN A 328 24.51 3.92 -0.54
N LYS A 329 24.49 2.57 -0.51
CA LYS A 329 25.42 1.76 0.28
C LYS A 329 26.87 2.02 -0.12
N ALA A 330 27.18 1.90 -1.43
CA ALA A 330 28.51 2.14 -1.97
C ALA A 330 29.00 3.58 -1.67
N GLN A 331 28.10 4.57 -1.71
CA GLN A 331 28.41 5.95 -1.34
C GLN A 331 28.78 6.05 0.15
N LYS A 332 28.04 5.37 1.04
CA LYS A 332 28.33 5.33 2.48
C LYS A 332 29.68 4.68 2.76
N ASP A 333 29.99 3.61 2.03
CA ASP A 333 31.22 2.85 2.17
C ASP A 333 32.44 3.53 1.49
N GLY A 334 32.21 4.66 0.78
CA GLY A 334 33.25 5.42 0.10
C GLY A 334 33.70 4.81 -1.25
N GLU A 335 32.96 3.86 -1.80
CA GLU A 335 33.26 3.13 -3.03
C GLU A 335 32.71 3.87 -4.26
N ALA A 336 33.36 4.98 -4.66
CA ALA A 336 32.84 5.91 -5.67
C ALA A 336 32.57 5.26 -7.05
N GLU A 337 33.42 4.32 -7.48
CA GLU A 337 33.24 3.62 -8.77
C GLU A 337 32.02 2.72 -8.74
N LYS A 338 31.83 1.90 -7.70
CA LYS A 338 30.67 1.04 -7.54
C LYS A 338 29.38 1.87 -7.38
N MET A 339 29.44 2.97 -6.64
CA MET A 339 28.32 3.89 -6.52
C MET A 339 27.82 4.35 -7.90
N LEU A 340 28.76 4.77 -8.77
CA LEU A 340 28.39 5.23 -10.12
C LEU A 340 27.85 4.08 -10.97
N GLU A 341 28.44 2.90 -10.89
CA GLU A 341 27.97 1.69 -11.59
C GLU A 341 26.50 1.35 -11.20
N TYR A 342 26.20 1.34 -9.92
CA TYR A 342 24.84 1.06 -9.45
C TYR A 342 23.83 2.16 -9.84
N TYR A 343 24.22 3.44 -9.82
CA TYR A 343 23.36 4.50 -10.31
C TYR A 343 23.10 4.43 -11.81
N GLU A 344 24.14 4.11 -12.63
CA GLU A 344 23.94 3.89 -14.07
C GLU A 344 23.01 2.69 -14.31
N LYS A 345 23.12 1.62 -13.50
CA LYS A 345 22.20 0.50 -13.56
C LYS A 345 20.76 0.93 -13.21
N ALA A 346 20.59 1.77 -12.21
CA ALA A 346 19.28 2.34 -11.89
C ALA A 346 18.71 3.20 -13.05
N LEU A 347 19.55 3.96 -13.75
CA LEU A 347 19.14 4.72 -14.95
C LEU A 347 18.64 3.79 -16.07
N GLU A 348 19.34 2.68 -16.32
CA GLU A 348 18.91 1.68 -17.32
C GLU A 348 17.57 1.06 -16.97
N LEU A 349 17.37 0.70 -15.71
CA LEU A 349 16.17 0.03 -15.20
C LEU A 349 14.97 0.97 -15.00
N SER A 350 15.20 2.28 -15.05
CA SER A 350 14.12 3.25 -14.86
C SER A 350 13.22 3.32 -16.10
N SER A 351 11.91 3.18 -15.89
CA SER A 351 10.89 3.34 -16.93
C SER A 351 10.41 4.79 -17.10
N SER A 352 10.83 5.71 -16.21
CA SER A 352 10.34 7.09 -16.15
C SER A 352 11.48 8.10 -16.32
N ASP A 353 11.32 9.04 -17.23
CA ASP A 353 12.27 10.14 -17.40
C ASP A 353 12.32 11.04 -16.16
N ALA A 354 11.21 11.20 -15.43
CA ALA A 354 11.20 11.90 -14.16
C ALA A 354 12.15 11.24 -13.15
N ASN A 355 12.10 9.93 -13.02
CA ASN A 355 13.01 9.17 -12.14
C ASN A 355 14.46 9.25 -12.63
N ARG A 356 14.71 9.14 -13.94
CA ARG A 356 16.05 9.30 -14.51
C ARG A 356 16.66 10.66 -14.19
N GLY A 357 15.85 11.72 -14.26
CA GLY A 357 16.25 13.08 -13.86
C GLY A 357 16.68 13.15 -12.40
N VAL A 358 15.91 12.56 -11.50
CA VAL A 358 16.23 12.52 -10.06
C VAL A 358 17.53 11.72 -9.80
N ILE A 359 17.72 10.57 -10.46
CA ILE A 359 18.97 9.81 -10.34
C ILE A 359 20.17 10.67 -10.77
N CYS A 360 20.06 11.37 -11.90
CA CYS A 360 21.14 12.24 -12.39
C CYS A 360 21.49 13.33 -11.36
N LEU A 361 20.51 13.93 -10.67
CA LEU A 361 20.76 14.88 -9.58
C LEU A 361 21.48 14.23 -8.38
N ASN A 362 21.14 12.99 -8.04
CA ASN A 362 21.79 12.25 -6.97
C ASN A 362 23.25 11.92 -7.33
N ILE A 363 23.51 11.49 -8.56
CA ILE A 363 24.88 11.28 -9.08
C ILE A 363 25.65 12.61 -9.03
N ALA A 364 25.10 13.68 -9.55
CA ALA A 364 25.75 14.99 -9.53
C ALA A 364 26.12 15.42 -8.10
N ASN A 365 25.22 15.22 -7.15
CA ASN A 365 25.47 15.52 -5.75
C ASN A 365 26.62 14.68 -5.14
N SER A 366 26.68 13.41 -5.47
CA SER A 366 27.73 12.49 -5.03
C SER A 366 29.08 12.83 -5.64
N LEU A 367 29.10 13.19 -6.93
CA LEU A 367 30.31 13.62 -7.64
C LEU A 367 30.82 14.99 -7.13
N ILE A 368 29.93 15.89 -6.70
CA ILE A 368 30.33 17.13 -6.01
C ILE A 368 31.07 16.81 -4.70
N LYS A 369 30.54 15.89 -3.90
CA LYS A 369 31.17 15.47 -2.65
C LYS A 369 32.55 14.85 -2.85
N SER A 370 32.72 14.04 -3.90
CA SER A 370 34.00 13.44 -4.28
C SER A 370 34.91 14.36 -5.11
N LYS A 371 34.51 15.63 -5.33
CA LYS A 371 35.23 16.64 -6.12
C LYS A 371 35.43 16.28 -7.59
N SER A 372 34.60 15.39 -8.13
CA SER A 372 34.58 15.03 -9.56
C SER A 372 33.68 16.01 -10.34
N PHE A 373 34.12 17.27 -10.45
CA PHE A 373 33.30 18.40 -10.89
C PHE A 373 32.80 18.31 -12.32
N THR A 374 33.63 17.85 -13.26
CA THR A 374 33.22 17.67 -14.66
C THR A 374 32.07 16.67 -14.78
N GLY A 375 32.19 15.53 -14.09
CA GLY A 375 31.10 14.54 -14.04
C GLY A 375 29.83 15.12 -13.42
N ALA A 376 29.97 15.89 -12.32
CA ALA A 376 28.84 16.51 -11.66
C ALA A 376 28.05 17.46 -12.57
N LEU A 377 28.73 18.28 -13.37
CA LEU A 377 28.10 19.18 -14.36
C LEU A 377 27.36 18.37 -15.43
N THR A 378 28.02 17.33 -16.00
CA THR A 378 27.40 16.46 -17.00
C THR A 378 26.09 15.83 -16.51
N TYR A 379 26.06 15.34 -15.27
CA TYR A 379 24.85 14.73 -14.73
C TYR A 379 23.79 15.77 -14.31
N ALA A 380 24.17 16.99 -13.91
CA ALA A 380 23.22 18.07 -13.69
C ALA A 380 22.51 18.46 -15.00
N GLU A 381 23.23 18.58 -16.12
CA GLU A 381 22.67 18.81 -17.45
C GLU A 381 21.77 17.64 -17.92
N ARG A 382 22.20 16.40 -17.71
CA ARG A 382 21.38 15.21 -18.01
C ARG A 382 20.06 15.21 -17.22
N ALA A 383 20.07 15.67 -15.99
CA ALA A 383 18.86 15.77 -15.18
C ALA A 383 17.81 16.69 -15.82
N ILE A 384 18.23 17.87 -16.31
CA ILE A 384 17.37 18.82 -17.03
C ILE A 384 16.83 18.20 -18.32
N LYS A 385 17.70 17.47 -19.06
CA LYS A 385 17.31 16.82 -20.30
C LYS A 385 16.23 15.76 -20.12
N TYR A 386 16.27 15.01 -19.02
CA TYR A 386 15.25 14.03 -18.68
C TYR A 386 13.98 14.67 -18.11
N ASN A 387 14.12 15.70 -17.29
CA ASN A 387 12.99 16.40 -16.69
C ASN A 387 13.30 17.89 -16.50
N ALA A 388 12.70 18.74 -17.33
CA ALA A 388 12.89 20.18 -17.28
C ALA A 388 12.47 20.83 -15.96
N ASP A 389 11.53 20.23 -15.21
CA ASP A 389 11.09 20.72 -13.90
C ASP A 389 12.21 20.64 -12.83
N LEU A 390 13.27 19.89 -13.12
CA LEU A 390 14.43 19.80 -12.24
C LEU A 390 15.49 20.89 -12.51
N ALA A 391 15.27 21.79 -13.48
CA ALA A 391 16.24 22.80 -13.89
C ALA A 391 16.74 23.65 -12.71
N GLY A 392 15.86 24.12 -11.85
CA GLY A 392 16.24 24.90 -10.67
C GLY A 392 17.18 24.16 -9.72
N LYS A 393 16.87 22.89 -9.46
CA LYS A 393 17.71 22.02 -8.63
C LYS A 393 19.06 21.70 -9.28
N ALA A 394 19.08 21.46 -10.58
CA ALA A 394 20.29 21.20 -11.35
C ALA A 394 21.20 22.42 -11.38
N TYR A 395 20.67 23.61 -11.70
CA TYR A 395 21.45 24.86 -11.68
C TYR A 395 22.02 25.16 -10.28
N LEU A 396 21.32 24.81 -9.22
CA LEU A 396 21.86 24.96 -7.86
C LEU A 396 23.06 24.02 -7.62
N LYS A 397 23.09 22.80 -8.21
CA LYS A 397 24.26 21.93 -8.17
C LYS A 397 25.43 22.49 -8.98
N GLU A 398 25.17 23.04 -10.17
CA GLU A 398 26.17 23.70 -10.97
C GLU A 398 26.77 24.94 -10.28
N ALA A 399 25.92 25.76 -9.63
CA ALA A 399 26.37 26.87 -8.81
C ALA A 399 27.32 26.43 -7.71
N ASN A 400 27.02 25.29 -7.06
CA ASN A 400 27.87 24.73 -6.03
C ASN A 400 29.23 24.25 -6.57
N VAL A 401 29.22 23.60 -7.76
CA VAL A 401 30.46 23.20 -8.46
C VAL A 401 31.32 24.42 -8.75
N TYR A 402 30.76 25.44 -9.39
CA TYR A 402 31.52 26.66 -9.73
C TYR A 402 32.02 27.41 -8.47
N THR A 403 31.26 27.37 -7.38
CA THR A 403 31.72 27.92 -6.09
C THR A 403 32.97 27.19 -5.59
N GLN A 404 32.99 25.85 -5.65
CA GLN A 404 34.14 25.05 -5.21
C GLN A 404 35.35 25.17 -6.13
N LEU A 405 35.14 25.48 -7.42
CA LEU A 405 36.19 25.80 -8.38
C LEU A 405 36.73 27.22 -8.23
N GLY A 406 36.12 28.06 -7.39
CA GLY A 406 36.48 29.47 -7.26
C GLY A 406 36.02 30.34 -8.44
N GLN A 407 35.19 29.81 -9.31
CA GLN A 407 34.59 30.51 -10.46
C GLN A 407 33.33 31.23 -10.03
N TYR A 408 33.50 32.29 -9.20
CA TYR A 408 32.41 32.92 -8.47
C TYR A 408 31.40 33.62 -9.38
N ASN A 409 31.84 34.17 -10.51
CA ASN A 409 30.93 34.84 -11.48
C ASN A 409 29.96 33.85 -12.10
N ASP A 410 30.44 32.69 -12.51
CA ASP A 410 29.61 31.59 -13.02
C ASP A 410 28.69 31.04 -11.92
N ALA A 411 29.20 30.86 -10.72
CA ALA A 411 28.40 30.42 -9.59
C ALA A 411 27.23 31.36 -9.31
N VAL A 412 27.43 32.69 -9.33
CA VAL A 412 26.38 33.70 -9.17
C VAL A 412 25.38 33.66 -10.32
N ALA A 413 25.83 33.46 -11.57
CA ALA A 413 24.94 33.31 -12.72
C ALA A 413 24.03 32.09 -12.58
N TYR A 414 24.60 30.95 -12.17
CA TYR A 414 23.81 29.74 -11.95
C TYR A 414 22.88 29.80 -10.73
N CYS A 415 23.24 30.54 -9.67
CA CYS A 415 22.29 30.84 -8.59
C CYS A 415 21.09 31.64 -9.09
N THR A 416 21.30 32.60 -10.00
CA THR A 416 20.22 33.37 -10.60
C THR A 416 19.32 32.50 -11.46
N LYS A 417 19.89 31.67 -12.35
CA LYS A 417 19.13 30.69 -13.15
C LYS A 417 18.31 29.74 -12.27
N ALA A 418 18.90 29.26 -11.16
CA ALA A 418 18.19 28.37 -10.24
C ALA A 418 16.97 29.03 -9.61
N ALA A 419 17.11 30.29 -9.16
CA ALA A 419 16.03 31.05 -8.54
C ALA A 419 14.90 31.39 -9.54
N GLU A 420 15.23 31.61 -10.81
CA GLU A 420 14.28 31.93 -11.89
C GLU A 420 13.53 30.65 -12.35
N ALA A 421 14.22 29.51 -12.39
CA ALA A 421 13.66 28.27 -12.89
C ALA A 421 12.74 27.57 -11.87
N ASP A 422 12.97 27.73 -10.56
CA ASP A 422 12.19 27.01 -9.52
C ASP A 422 12.08 27.86 -8.25
N ILE A 423 10.87 28.35 -7.99
CA ILE A 423 10.55 29.17 -6.81
C ILE A 423 10.87 28.42 -5.49
N THR A 424 10.80 27.10 -5.48
CA THR A 424 11.02 26.29 -4.27
C THR A 424 12.49 26.29 -3.82
N VAL A 425 13.42 26.52 -4.74
CA VAL A 425 14.85 26.62 -4.46
C VAL A 425 15.36 28.06 -4.44
N SER A 426 14.54 29.04 -4.79
CA SER A 426 14.94 30.45 -4.92
C SER A 426 15.55 31.01 -3.64
N GLY A 427 14.98 30.70 -2.47
CA GLY A 427 15.51 31.14 -1.18
C GLY A 427 16.91 30.56 -0.89
N THR A 428 17.18 29.32 -1.28
CA THR A 428 18.49 28.68 -1.13
C THR A 428 19.50 29.25 -2.12
N ALA A 429 19.08 29.45 -3.36
CA ALA A 429 19.90 30.01 -4.42
C ALA A 429 20.34 31.45 -4.08
N ASN A 430 19.42 32.30 -3.60
CA ASN A 430 19.72 33.66 -3.19
C ASN A 430 20.69 33.74 -2.01
N ARG A 431 20.51 32.89 -0.98
CA ARG A 431 21.45 32.82 0.15
C ARG A 431 22.84 32.37 -0.30
N LEU A 432 22.94 31.40 -1.21
CA LEU A 432 24.22 30.98 -1.77
C LEU A 432 24.87 32.12 -2.55
N LYS A 433 24.11 32.82 -3.41
CA LYS A 433 24.55 33.99 -4.17
C LYS A 433 25.13 35.07 -3.26
N GLU A 434 24.44 35.46 -2.20
CA GLU A 434 24.89 36.47 -1.23
C GLU A 434 26.19 36.03 -0.54
N ASN A 435 26.29 34.74 -0.15
CA ASN A 435 27.50 34.21 0.45
C ASN A 435 28.70 34.27 -0.52
N ILE A 436 28.51 33.90 -1.79
CA ILE A 436 29.56 33.98 -2.82
C ILE A 436 30.00 35.42 -3.04
N GLN A 437 29.07 36.36 -3.17
CA GLN A 437 29.39 37.80 -3.33
C GLN A 437 30.16 38.35 -2.14
N ARG A 438 29.84 37.94 -0.91
CA ARG A 438 30.60 38.30 0.29
C ARG A 438 32.02 37.74 0.26
N VAL A 439 32.22 36.51 -0.19
CA VAL A 439 33.56 35.92 -0.34
C VAL A 439 34.37 36.66 -1.38
N GLN A 440 33.78 37.01 -2.53
CA GLN A 440 34.44 37.80 -3.58
C GLN A 440 34.87 39.19 -3.06
N ALA A 441 33.97 39.88 -2.33
CA ALA A 441 34.28 41.19 -1.76
C ALA A 441 35.43 41.10 -0.75
N ASN A 442 35.45 40.11 0.11
CA ASN A 442 36.54 39.89 1.08
C ASN A 442 37.88 39.58 0.39
N GLN A 443 37.85 38.76 -0.68
CA GLN A 443 39.07 38.47 -1.45
C GLN A 443 39.62 39.71 -2.15
N ALA A 444 38.76 40.52 -2.77
CA ALA A 444 39.16 41.78 -3.38
C ALA A 444 39.75 42.77 -2.38
N ALA A 445 39.13 42.89 -1.19
CA ALA A 445 39.65 43.71 -0.10
C ALA A 445 41.01 43.24 0.39
N ASN A 446 41.22 41.94 0.58
CA ASN A 446 42.49 41.37 1.01
C ASN A 446 43.59 41.54 -0.06
N GLU A 447 43.24 41.40 -1.33
CA GLU A 447 44.20 41.61 -2.43
C GLU A 447 44.63 43.10 -2.51
N LYS A 448 43.64 44.00 -2.36
CA LYS A 448 43.92 45.43 -2.30
C LYS A 448 44.89 45.78 -1.12
N ALA A 449 44.57 45.26 0.08
CA ALA A 449 45.42 45.48 1.26
C ALA A 449 46.82 44.91 1.06
N ARG A 450 46.93 43.75 0.38
CA ARG A 450 48.25 43.16 0.08
C ARG A 450 49.06 44.04 -0.87
N LYS A 451 48.44 44.54 -1.95
CA LYS A 451 49.11 45.47 -2.89
C LYS A 451 49.56 46.75 -2.21
N GLU A 452 48.69 47.36 -1.37
CA GLU A 452 49.02 48.54 -0.60
C GLU A 452 50.21 48.31 0.36
N TYR A 453 50.27 47.12 0.98
CA TYR A 453 51.38 46.73 1.85
C TYR A 453 52.68 46.52 1.03
N GLU A 454 52.61 45.86 -0.11
CA GLU A 454 53.75 45.66 -1.02
C GLU A 454 54.32 46.98 -1.52
N GLU A 455 53.44 47.92 -1.89
CA GLU A 455 53.85 49.28 -2.26
C GLU A 455 54.49 50.08 -1.09
N TYR A 456 53.93 49.93 0.12
CA TYR A 456 54.51 50.54 1.32
C TYR A 456 55.89 50.00 1.57
N VAL A 457 56.12 48.70 1.55
CA VAL A 457 57.44 48.06 1.72
C VAL A 457 58.43 48.52 0.64
N ALA A 458 58.00 48.61 -0.60
CA ALA A 458 58.81 49.09 -1.72
C ALA A 458 59.27 50.56 -1.49
N ARG A 459 58.38 51.44 -1.01
CA ARG A 459 58.73 52.85 -0.65
C ARG A 459 59.74 52.89 0.49
N GLN A 460 59.56 52.10 1.52
CA GLN A 460 60.51 52.02 2.67
C GLN A 460 61.92 51.60 2.22
N LYS A 461 61.99 50.55 1.36
CA LYS A 461 63.30 50.15 0.78
C LYS A 461 63.95 51.22 -0.06
N ALA A 462 63.19 51.90 -0.90
CA ALA A 462 63.72 52.99 -1.73
C ALA A 462 64.24 54.15 -0.90
N GLU A 463 63.57 54.49 0.20
CA GLU A 463 63.95 55.49 1.15
C GLU A 463 65.23 55.10 1.91
N GLU A 464 65.34 53.89 2.37
CA GLU A 464 66.51 53.30 3.01
C GLU A 464 67.73 53.28 2.08
N GLU A 465 67.58 52.89 0.82
CA GLU A 465 68.57 52.94 -0.22
C GLU A 465 69.03 54.37 -0.52
N PHE A 466 68.08 55.34 -0.55
CA PHE A 466 68.38 56.78 -0.73
C PHE A 466 69.28 57.27 0.40
N TRP A 467 68.89 57.05 1.63
CA TRP A 467 69.65 57.44 2.81
C TRP A 467 71.02 56.78 2.89
N THR A 468 71.11 55.51 2.54
CA THR A 468 72.38 54.76 2.49
C THR A 468 73.33 55.35 1.45
N ARG A 469 72.82 55.82 0.32
CA ARG A 469 73.63 56.50 -0.71
C ARG A 469 74.00 57.94 -0.27
N ALA A 470 73.14 58.59 0.41
CA ALA A 470 73.40 59.97 0.88
C ALA A 470 74.46 60.06 2.00
N VAL A 471 74.52 59.03 2.89
CA VAL A 471 75.52 58.94 3.94
C VAL A 471 76.92 58.51 3.44
N LYS A 472 76.98 57.89 2.24
CA LYS A 472 78.25 57.46 1.62
C LYS A 472 78.92 58.52 0.76
N LYS A 473 78.32 59.66 0.61
CA LYS A 473 78.88 60.90 -0.02
C LYS A 473 79.36 61.83 1.08
#